data_6a0876c4c008d9c082ebd01c832d2436
#
_entry.id   6a0876c4c008d9c082ebd01c832d2436
#
_cell.length_a   1.000
_cell.length_b   1.000
_cell.length_c   1.000
_cell.angle_alpha   90.00
_cell.angle_beta   90.00
_cell.angle_gamma   90.00
#
_symmetry.space_group_name_H-M   'P 1'
#
loop_
_entity.id
_entity.type
_entity.pdbx_description
1 polymer ?
#
loop_
_entity_poly.entity_id
_entity_poly.type
_entity_poly.pdbx_seq_one_letter_code
_entity_poly.pdbx_strand_id
1 'polypeptide(L)'
;MKPQDFTFDSHFTYLDGLALHYVDEGEGDVVLMVHGNPTWSYYYRNVVRALSSNYRCIVPDHIGCGLSDKPAAEDYPYTLEQRVDDLEALMNEVAPEGTVHLVVHDWGGMIGMAWAARHAERIGR
;
A
#
# COMPACT_ATOMS: atom_id res chain seq x y z
N MET A 1 4.87 -5.91 17.07
CA MET A 1 5.50 -4.71 17.66
C MET A 1 6.11 -3.87 16.55
N LYS A 2 5.89 -2.57 16.58
CA LYS A 2 6.47 -1.66 15.57
C LYS A 2 7.91 -1.29 15.95
N PRO A 3 8.81 -1.16 14.98
CA PRO A 3 10.13 -0.59 15.25
C PRO A 3 10.02 0.81 15.86
N GLN A 4 11.01 1.17 16.67
CA GLN A 4 10.99 2.44 17.40
C GLN A 4 10.95 3.67 16.48
N ASP A 5 11.54 3.58 15.31
CA ASP A 5 11.57 4.65 14.31
C ASP A 5 10.41 4.60 13.31
N PHE A 6 9.46 3.69 13.50
CA PHE A 6 8.23 3.64 12.72
C PHE A 6 7.14 4.34 13.54
N THR A 7 7.06 5.65 13.36
CA THR A 7 6.26 6.55 14.23
C THR A 7 4.90 6.92 13.64
N PHE A 8 4.52 6.33 12.51
CA PHE A 8 3.25 6.62 11.85
C PHE A 8 2.08 5.95 12.55
N ASP A 9 0.92 6.59 12.50
CA ASP A 9 -0.31 5.98 12.98
C ASP A 9 -0.66 4.79 12.10
N SER A 10 -1.16 3.72 12.73
CA SER A 10 -1.60 2.53 12.01
C SER A 10 -3.07 2.69 11.60
N HIS A 11 -3.35 2.39 10.34
CA HIS A 11 -4.69 2.32 9.80
C HIS A 11 -4.94 0.90 9.30
N PHE A 12 -6.19 0.46 9.36
CA PHE A 12 -6.56 -0.87 8.88
C PHE A 12 -7.82 -0.78 8.04
N THR A 13 -7.85 -1.56 6.96
CA THR A 13 -9.08 -1.89 6.25
C THR A 13 -9.27 -3.40 6.29
N TYR A 14 -10.50 -3.87 6.09
CA TYR A 14 -10.81 -5.29 6.21
C TYR A 14 -11.26 -5.83 4.86
N LEU A 15 -10.55 -6.85 4.37
CA LEU A 15 -10.79 -7.49 3.08
C LEU A 15 -11.19 -8.94 3.36
N ASP A 16 -12.48 -9.25 3.22
CA ASP A 16 -13.02 -10.58 3.53
C ASP A 16 -12.59 -11.08 4.92
N GLY A 17 -12.64 -10.17 5.91
CA GLY A 17 -12.27 -10.49 7.28
C GLY A 17 -10.81 -10.42 7.61
N LEU A 18 -9.93 -10.19 6.63
CA LEU A 18 -8.49 -10.02 6.85
C LEU A 18 -8.15 -8.54 7.03
N ALA A 19 -7.41 -8.22 8.07
CA ALA A 19 -6.95 -6.86 8.33
C ALA A 19 -5.75 -6.52 7.46
N LEU A 20 -5.90 -5.52 6.61
CA LEU A 20 -4.80 -4.95 5.82
C LEU A 20 -4.37 -3.64 6.46
N HIS A 21 -3.13 -3.59 6.89
CA HIS A 21 -2.53 -2.39 7.49
C HIS A 21 -2.03 -1.44 6.41
N TYR A 22 -2.18 -0.15 6.65
CA TYR A 22 -1.56 0.87 5.78
C TYR A 22 -1.19 2.12 6.57
N VAL A 23 -0.20 2.83 6.04
CA VAL A 23 0.19 4.17 6.48
C VAL A 23 -0.57 5.17 5.62
N ASP A 24 -1.06 6.24 6.22
CA ASP A 24 -1.76 7.32 5.51
C ASP A 24 -1.35 8.65 6.16
N GLU A 25 -0.36 9.30 5.57
CA GLU A 25 0.27 10.50 6.11
C GLU A 25 0.27 11.65 5.11
N GLY A 26 -0.05 12.85 5.59
CA GLY A 26 0.01 14.06 4.79
C GLY A 26 -1.28 14.35 4.05
N GLU A 27 -1.24 15.43 3.26
CA GLU A 27 -2.38 15.90 2.45
C GLU A 27 -1.88 16.33 1.07
N GLY A 28 -2.77 16.29 0.10
CA GLY A 28 -2.48 16.65 -1.29
C GLY A 28 -2.63 15.48 -2.23
N ASP A 29 -1.96 15.55 -3.37
CA ASP A 29 -1.96 14.44 -4.32
C ASP A 29 -1.43 13.18 -3.65
N VAL A 30 -2.03 12.05 -4.00
CA VAL A 30 -1.65 10.76 -3.41
C VAL A 30 -0.34 10.28 -4.01
N VAL A 31 0.57 9.85 -3.14
CA VAL A 31 1.74 9.04 -3.50
C VAL A 31 1.51 7.65 -2.91
N LEU A 32 1.24 6.69 -3.78
CA LEU A 32 1.04 5.30 -3.40
C LEU A 32 2.36 4.56 -3.49
N MET A 33 2.82 4.04 -2.37
CA MET A 33 4.09 3.33 -2.28
C MET A 33 3.85 1.85 -2.04
N VAL A 34 4.27 1.02 -2.99
CA VAL A 34 3.99 -0.41 -2.99
C VAL A 34 5.28 -1.19 -2.80
N HIS A 35 5.38 -1.87 -1.66
CA HIS A 35 6.58 -2.62 -1.29
C HIS A 35 6.65 -3.98 -1.99
N GLY A 36 7.84 -4.57 -1.97
CA GLY A 36 8.10 -5.89 -2.54
C GLY A 36 8.30 -6.98 -1.48
N ASN A 37 9.04 -8.00 -1.80
CA ASN A 37 9.35 -9.13 -0.94
C ASN A 37 10.85 -9.16 -0.63
N PRO A 38 11.26 -9.50 0.59
CA PRO A 38 10.49 -9.71 1.81
C PRO A 38 10.52 -8.44 2.68
N THR A 39 9.61 -7.52 2.44
CA THR A 39 9.59 -6.25 3.15
C THR A 39 8.15 -5.83 3.49
N TRP A 40 7.97 -4.60 3.92
CA TRP A 40 6.69 -4.02 4.31
C TRP A 40 6.80 -2.49 4.29
N SER A 41 5.77 -1.76 4.73
CA SER A 41 5.73 -0.29 4.66
C SER A 41 6.91 0.40 5.34
N TYR A 42 7.54 -0.24 6.31
CA TYR A 42 8.74 0.25 6.96
C TYR A 42 9.86 0.63 5.97
N TYR A 43 9.92 -0.08 4.83
CA TYR A 43 10.89 0.19 3.77
C TYR A 43 10.84 1.64 3.29
N TYR A 44 9.63 2.20 3.25
CA TYR A 44 9.41 3.56 2.73
C TYR A 44 9.39 4.65 3.82
N ARG A 45 9.68 4.35 5.06
CA ARG A 45 9.52 5.31 6.17
C ARG A 45 10.18 6.67 5.94
N ASN A 46 11.37 6.67 5.34
CA ASN A 46 12.09 7.91 5.08
C ASN A 46 11.52 8.68 3.89
N VAL A 47 10.99 7.96 2.90
CA VAL A 47 10.32 8.58 1.75
C VAL A 47 9.02 9.24 2.22
N VAL A 48 8.27 8.57 3.09
CA VAL A 48 7.05 9.14 3.69
C VAL A 48 7.39 10.45 4.42
N ARG A 49 8.43 10.43 5.25
CA ARG A 49 8.86 11.62 5.99
C ARG A 49 9.24 12.76 5.05
N ALA A 50 9.89 12.45 3.93
CA ALA A 50 10.32 13.45 2.96
C ALA A 50 9.15 14.05 2.17
N LEU A 51 8.11 13.26 1.89
CA LEU A 51 7.03 13.67 0.98
C LEU A 51 5.74 14.11 1.69
N SER A 52 5.52 13.71 2.94
CA SER A 52 4.24 13.94 3.62
C SER A 52 3.93 15.40 3.94
N SER A 53 4.90 16.30 3.80
CA SER A 53 4.65 17.73 3.96
C SER A 53 3.92 18.34 2.75
N ASN A 54 3.98 17.70 1.58
CA ASN A 54 3.39 18.21 0.34
C ASN A 54 2.45 17.22 -0.36
N TYR A 55 2.46 15.96 0.06
CA TYR A 55 1.68 14.88 -0.56
C TYR A 55 1.02 14.04 0.51
N ARG A 56 -0.03 13.33 0.10
CA ARG A 56 -0.65 12.31 0.93
C ARG A 56 -0.01 10.96 0.58
N CYS A 57 0.73 10.39 1.52
CA CYS A 57 1.44 9.12 1.32
C CYS A 57 0.60 7.96 1.83
N ILE A 58 0.23 7.05 0.94
CA ILE A 58 -0.50 5.82 1.27
C ILE A 58 0.44 4.65 1.04
N VAL A 59 0.70 3.88 2.10
CA VAL A 59 1.71 2.81 2.06
C VAL A 59 1.13 1.55 2.71
N PRO A 60 0.53 0.65 1.93
CA PRO A 60 -0.03 -0.58 2.48
C PRO A 60 1.03 -1.63 2.78
N ASP A 61 0.71 -2.49 3.73
CA ASP A 61 1.39 -3.77 3.90
C ASP A 61 0.54 -4.84 3.22
N HIS A 62 1.10 -5.55 2.26
CA HIS A 62 0.38 -6.66 1.62
C HIS A 62 -0.06 -7.68 2.66
N ILE A 63 -1.20 -8.35 2.42
CA ILE A 63 -1.59 -9.48 3.26
C ILE A 63 -0.44 -10.49 3.31
N GLY A 64 -0.09 -10.92 4.50
CA GLY A 64 1.07 -11.78 4.74
C GLY A 64 2.33 -11.01 5.15
N CYS A 65 2.32 -9.69 5.11
CA CYS A 65 3.49 -8.85 5.38
C CYS A 65 3.22 -7.83 6.48
N GLY A 66 4.28 -7.38 7.13
CA GLY A 66 4.25 -6.27 8.07
C GLY A 66 3.24 -6.42 9.19
N LEU A 67 2.37 -5.43 9.32
CA LEU A 67 1.31 -5.41 10.35
C LEU A 67 -0.04 -5.91 9.84
N SER A 68 -0.10 -6.32 8.58
CA SER A 68 -1.30 -6.97 8.03
C SER A 68 -1.43 -8.41 8.55
N ASP A 69 -2.63 -8.97 8.45
CA ASP A 69 -2.86 -10.36 8.79
C ASP A 69 -2.00 -11.29 7.94
N LYS A 70 -1.68 -12.46 8.51
CA LYS A 70 -0.82 -13.45 7.88
C LYS A 70 -1.50 -14.82 7.82
N PRO A 71 -2.55 -14.92 6.98
CA PRO A 71 -3.30 -16.18 6.87
C PRO A 71 -2.43 -17.28 6.28
N ALA A 72 -2.83 -18.54 6.58
CA ALA A 72 -2.19 -19.70 5.97
C ALA A 72 -2.47 -19.75 4.46
N ALA A 73 -1.63 -20.49 3.74
CA ALA A 73 -1.75 -20.57 2.28
C ALA A 73 -3.08 -21.14 1.81
N GLU A 74 -3.70 -22.01 2.63
CA GLU A 74 -5.02 -22.58 2.33
C GLU A 74 -6.16 -21.57 2.53
N ASP A 75 -5.92 -20.50 3.27
CA ASP A 75 -6.95 -19.52 3.61
C ASP A 75 -6.87 -18.24 2.77
N TYR A 76 -5.80 -18.07 2.01
CA TYR A 76 -5.60 -16.88 1.20
C TYR A 76 -4.73 -17.21 -0.01
N PRO A 77 -5.19 -16.90 -1.23
CA PRO A 77 -4.38 -17.15 -2.42
C PRO A 77 -3.29 -16.09 -2.55
N TYR A 78 -2.07 -16.46 -2.23
CA TYR A 78 -0.91 -15.57 -2.35
C TYR A 78 -0.48 -15.44 -3.82
N THR A 79 -1.36 -14.87 -4.64
CA THR A 79 -1.13 -14.67 -6.07
C THR A 79 -0.96 -13.19 -6.38
N LEU A 80 -0.34 -12.87 -7.52
CA LEU A 80 -0.24 -11.50 -7.99
C LEU A 80 -1.63 -10.88 -8.16
N GLU A 81 -2.53 -11.62 -8.78
CA GLU A 81 -3.91 -11.14 -9.02
C GLU A 81 -4.60 -10.74 -7.73
N GLN A 82 -4.51 -11.59 -6.70
CA GLN A 82 -5.14 -11.28 -5.41
C GLN A 82 -4.55 -10.03 -4.80
N ARG A 83 -3.23 -9.84 -4.89
CA ARG A 83 -2.57 -8.64 -4.37
C ARG A 83 -2.98 -7.37 -5.10
N VAL A 84 -3.18 -7.45 -6.40
CA VAL A 84 -3.70 -6.32 -7.19
C VAL A 84 -5.13 -6.01 -6.78
N ASP A 85 -5.96 -7.04 -6.59
CA ASP A 85 -7.35 -6.86 -6.15
C ASP A 85 -7.43 -6.26 -4.75
N ASP A 86 -6.55 -6.67 -3.86
CA ASP A 86 -6.46 -6.08 -2.50
C ASP A 86 -6.08 -4.60 -2.57
N LEU A 87 -5.13 -4.25 -3.41
CA LEU A 87 -4.73 -2.85 -3.61
C LEU A 87 -5.87 -2.04 -4.22
N GLU A 88 -6.60 -2.62 -5.16
CA GLU A 88 -7.80 -2.02 -5.75
C GLU A 88 -8.84 -1.71 -4.67
N ALA A 89 -9.11 -2.67 -3.80
CA ALA A 89 -10.08 -2.51 -2.73
C ALA A 89 -9.67 -1.41 -1.74
N LEU A 90 -8.39 -1.38 -1.37
CA LEU A 90 -7.86 -0.33 -0.49
C LEU A 90 -8.04 1.04 -1.12
N MET A 91 -7.59 1.22 -2.37
CA MET A 91 -7.62 2.52 -3.03
C MET A 91 -9.04 3.01 -3.30
N ASN A 92 -9.98 2.09 -3.58
CA ASN A 92 -11.39 2.45 -3.73
C ASN A 92 -11.99 2.97 -2.42
N GLU A 93 -11.49 2.50 -1.28
CA GLU A 93 -11.97 2.95 0.03
C GLU A 93 -11.33 4.27 0.44
N VAL A 94 -10.01 4.41 0.33
CA VAL A 94 -9.28 5.52 0.95
C VAL A 94 -8.96 6.66 -0.01
N ALA A 95 -8.89 6.40 -1.31
CA ALA A 95 -8.57 7.41 -2.32
C ALA A 95 -9.25 7.08 -3.65
N PRO A 96 -10.60 7.14 -3.72
CA PRO A 96 -11.34 6.71 -4.91
C PRO A 96 -11.17 7.64 -6.13
N GLU A 97 -10.68 8.85 -5.92
CA GLU A 97 -10.56 9.86 -6.96
C GLU A 97 -9.24 10.62 -6.86
N GLY A 98 -8.87 11.31 -7.93
CA GLY A 98 -7.72 12.20 -7.97
C GLY A 98 -6.47 11.55 -8.53
N THR A 99 -5.44 12.38 -8.69
CA THR A 99 -4.15 11.96 -9.22
C THR A 99 -3.40 11.08 -8.23
N VAL A 100 -2.80 10.01 -8.73
CA VAL A 100 -1.97 9.11 -7.94
C VAL A 100 -0.58 9.03 -8.58
N HIS A 101 0.44 9.30 -7.78
CA HIS A 101 1.84 9.04 -8.15
C HIS A 101 2.26 7.71 -7.53
N LEU A 102 3.02 6.91 -8.27
CA LEU A 102 3.45 5.60 -7.83
C LEU A 102 4.92 5.58 -7.46
N VAL A 103 5.21 4.96 -6.33
CA VAL A 103 6.57 4.57 -5.95
C VAL A 103 6.53 3.06 -5.72
N VAL A 104 7.28 2.34 -6.51
CA VAL A 104 7.23 0.87 -6.51
C VAL A 104 8.63 0.29 -6.43
N HIS A 105 8.73 -0.92 -5.89
CA HIS A 105 9.99 -1.64 -5.77
C HIS A 105 9.72 -3.14 -5.78
N ASP A 106 10.55 -3.89 -6.51
CA ASP A 106 10.52 -5.36 -6.54
C ASP A 106 9.13 -5.86 -6.96
N TRP A 107 8.53 -6.82 -6.28
CA TRP A 107 7.17 -7.29 -6.56
C TRP A 107 6.12 -6.19 -6.50
N GLY A 108 6.40 -5.14 -5.70
CA GLY A 108 5.56 -3.94 -5.68
C GLY A 108 5.46 -3.27 -7.05
N GLY A 109 6.49 -3.41 -7.88
CA GLY A 109 6.47 -2.94 -9.26
C GLY A 109 5.40 -3.66 -10.08
N MET A 110 5.34 -4.98 -10.00
CA MET A 110 4.31 -5.76 -10.72
C MET A 110 2.91 -5.44 -10.21
N ILE A 111 2.75 -5.39 -8.89
CA ILE A 111 1.45 -5.11 -8.25
C ILE A 111 0.98 -3.69 -8.57
N GLY A 112 1.85 -2.70 -8.34
CA GLY A 112 1.52 -1.29 -8.54
C GLY A 112 1.27 -0.96 -10.01
N MET A 113 2.07 -1.49 -10.91
CA MET A 113 1.89 -1.24 -12.35
C MET A 113 0.63 -1.92 -12.89
N ALA A 114 0.27 -3.09 -12.38
CA ALA A 114 -0.98 -3.74 -12.76
C ALA A 114 -2.19 -2.92 -12.30
N TRP A 115 -2.13 -2.36 -11.08
CA TRP A 115 -3.16 -1.44 -10.60
C TRP A 115 -3.21 -0.18 -11.48
N ALA A 116 -2.05 0.38 -11.79
CA ALA A 116 -1.95 1.58 -12.63
C ALA A 116 -2.57 1.36 -14.02
N ALA A 117 -2.39 0.16 -14.58
CA ALA A 117 -2.98 -0.16 -15.89
C ALA A 117 -4.51 -0.13 -15.85
N ARG A 118 -5.11 -0.47 -14.71
CA ARG A 118 -6.57 -0.36 -14.51
C ARG A 118 -7.03 1.09 -14.35
N HIS A 119 -6.12 2.00 -14.01
CA HIS A 119 -6.44 3.40 -13.66
C HIS A 119 -5.47 4.38 -14.34
N ALA A 120 -5.15 4.11 -15.61
CA ALA A 120 -4.15 4.89 -16.35
C ALA A 120 -4.44 6.40 -16.34
N GLU A 121 -5.70 6.79 -16.35
CA GLU A 121 -6.12 8.19 -16.35
C GLU A 121 -5.83 8.91 -15.03
N ARG A 122 -5.59 8.16 -13.96
CA ARG A 122 -5.29 8.74 -12.65
C ARG A 122 -3.80 8.91 -12.40
N ILE A 123 -2.95 8.27 -13.19
CA ILE A 123 -1.52 8.19 -12.89
C ILE A 123 -0.83 9.49 -13.29
N GLY A 124 -0.17 10.13 -12.32
CA GLY A 124 0.66 11.32 -12.55
C GLY A 124 2.08 10.95 -12.93
N ARG A 125 2.72 10.09 -12.12
CA ARG A 125 4.09 9.62 -12.34
C ARG A 125 4.27 8.24 -11.77
#